data_4f395c33eced0f212506a717381d5124
#
_entry.id   4f395c33eced0f212506a717381d5124
#
_cell.length_a   1.000
_cell.length_b   1.000
_cell.length_c   1.000
_cell.angle_alpha   90.00
_cell.angle_beta   90.00
_cell.angle_gamma   90.00
#
_symmetry.space_group_name_H-M   'P 1'
#
loop_
_entity.id
_entity.type
_entity.pdbx_description
1 polymer ?
#
loop_
_entity_poly.entity_id
_entity_poly.type
_entity_poly.pdbx_seq_one_letter_code
_entity_poly.pdbx_strand_id
1 'polypeptide(L)'
;MHHGGERPLFDLNAVEEEIEKALARRVNLKSGGYLIIDETEALVAIDVNTGKHKQAGTKDHDATILKVNQDAADEIARQLRLRNMGGIIVLDFIDMEEKKSRQKVFQAVEQELRRDRSPSKALQVSDFGLVIITRKRVKQSLERVMTEPCPYCAGTGVIKSTSTICYEILGEVRKIGSDLNGHRLLLRVNPDIARALHEEESDVLKDLRSSLGKDVTIKPDAQLHHEQFDVMAV
;
A
#
# COMPACT_ATOMS: atom_id res chain seq x y z
N MET A 1 26.22 -30.09 7.80
CA MET A 1 25.47 -30.99 8.69
C MET A 1 24.03 -31.08 8.17
N HIS A 2 23.54 -32.30 7.95
CA HIS A 2 22.11 -32.47 7.61
C HIS A 2 21.31 -32.50 8.92
N HIS A 3 20.22 -31.72 8.96
CA HIS A 3 19.26 -31.77 10.05
C HIS A 3 18.43 -33.05 9.89
N GLY A 4 18.55 -33.99 10.82
CA GLY A 4 17.86 -35.32 10.81
C GLY A 4 16.58 -35.35 11.68
N GLY A 5 15.99 -34.22 12.06
CA GLY A 5 14.79 -34.14 12.88
C GLY A 5 13.52 -34.24 12.06
N GLU A 6 12.39 -34.63 12.69
CA GLU A 6 11.06 -34.72 12.06
C GLU A 6 10.49 -33.36 11.65
N ARG A 7 10.92 -32.26 12.27
CA ARG A 7 10.48 -30.90 11.92
C ARG A 7 11.51 -30.18 11.07
N PRO A 8 11.10 -29.42 10.03
CA PRO A 8 12.01 -28.60 9.23
C PRO A 8 12.80 -27.62 10.10
N LEU A 9 14.04 -27.34 9.72
CA LEU A 9 14.93 -26.46 10.49
C LEU A 9 14.40 -25.03 10.59
N PHE A 10 13.70 -24.54 9.57
CA PHE A 10 13.11 -23.20 9.54
C PHE A 10 11.95 -23.08 10.53
N ASP A 11 11.10 -24.11 10.63
CA ASP A 11 9.99 -24.16 11.60
C ASP A 11 10.50 -24.16 13.04
N LEU A 12 11.58 -24.91 13.30
CA LEU A 12 12.18 -24.98 14.64
C LEU A 12 12.74 -23.63 15.12
N ASN A 13 13.13 -22.76 14.19
CA ASN A 13 13.72 -21.46 14.49
C ASN A 13 12.76 -20.31 14.17
N ALA A 14 11.47 -20.57 13.87
CA ALA A 14 10.47 -19.58 13.50
C ALA A 14 10.92 -18.64 12.36
N VAL A 15 11.73 -19.14 11.43
CA VAL A 15 12.29 -18.32 10.33
C VAL A 15 11.19 -17.92 9.35
N GLU A 16 10.24 -18.82 9.06
CA GLU A 16 9.13 -18.54 8.16
C GLU A 16 8.22 -17.43 8.71
N GLU A 17 7.92 -17.47 10.03
CA GLU A 17 7.17 -16.39 10.68
C GLU A 17 7.87 -15.02 10.60
N GLU A 18 9.20 -15.00 10.74
CA GLU A 18 9.98 -13.76 10.61
C GLU A 18 10.03 -13.26 9.17
N ILE A 19 10.04 -14.16 8.17
CA ILE A 19 9.92 -13.79 6.75
C ILE A 19 8.53 -13.19 6.47
N GLU A 20 7.46 -13.81 6.93
CA GLU A 20 6.09 -13.28 6.77
C GLU A 20 5.95 -11.89 7.41
N LYS A 21 6.46 -11.71 8.63
CA LYS A 21 6.49 -10.40 9.29
C LYS A 21 7.32 -9.38 8.51
N ALA A 22 8.42 -9.83 7.89
CA ALA A 22 9.27 -8.97 7.07
C ALA A 22 8.66 -8.62 5.70
N LEU A 23 7.64 -9.33 5.23
CA LEU A 23 6.86 -8.99 4.04
C LEU A 23 5.63 -8.14 4.38
N ALA A 24 5.23 -8.07 5.65
CA ALA A 24 4.08 -7.27 6.06
C ALA A 24 4.35 -5.78 5.94
N ARG A 25 3.42 -5.04 5.33
CA ARG A 25 3.48 -3.56 5.23
C ARG A 25 3.53 -2.89 6.60
N ARG A 26 2.84 -3.47 7.60
CA ARG A 26 2.74 -2.95 8.96
C ARG A 26 3.66 -3.71 9.92
N VAL A 27 4.43 -2.96 10.71
CA VAL A 27 5.31 -3.48 11.77
C VAL A 27 4.93 -2.86 13.10
N ASN A 28 4.58 -3.69 14.09
CA ASN A 28 4.22 -3.20 15.41
C ASN A 28 5.48 -2.92 16.25
N LEU A 29 5.46 -1.84 17.02
CA LEU A 29 6.53 -1.41 17.93
C LEU A 29 6.27 -1.91 19.35
N LYS A 30 7.34 -2.09 20.13
CA LYS A 30 7.25 -2.49 21.56
C LYS A 30 6.51 -1.46 22.39
N SER A 31 6.61 -0.18 22.05
CA SER A 31 5.90 0.93 22.68
C SER A 31 4.39 0.98 22.41
N GLY A 32 3.86 0.08 21.56
CA GLY A 32 2.45 0.05 21.17
C GLY A 32 2.11 0.89 19.94
N GLY A 33 3.09 1.62 19.37
CA GLY A 33 3.00 2.24 18.06
C GLY A 33 3.20 1.22 16.93
N TYR A 34 3.26 1.70 15.69
CA TYR A 34 3.57 0.87 14.53
C TYR A 34 4.18 1.67 13.38
N LEU A 35 4.89 0.98 12.52
CA LEU A 35 5.42 1.51 11.26
C LEU A 35 4.53 1.06 10.11
N ILE A 36 4.39 1.92 9.10
CA ILE A 36 3.93 1.56 7.77
C ILE A 36 5.13 1.71 6.82
N ILE A 37 5.46 0.66 6.09
CA ILE A 37 6.61 0.60 5.20
C ILE A 37 6.10 0.41 3.78
N ASP A 38 6.39 1.37 2.91
CA ASP A 38 6.02 1.36 1.49
C ASP A 38 7.28 1.44 0.62
N GLU A 39 7.57 0.37 -0.11
CA GLU A 39 8.65 0.35 -1.10
C GLU A 39 8.06 0.75 -2.46
N THR A 40 8.46 1.94 -2.96
CA THR A 40 8.09 2.41 -4.30
C THR A 40 9.20 2.09 -5.31
N GLU A 41 9.00 2.44 -6.57
CA GLU A 41 10.02 2.24 -7.60
C GLU A 41 11.32 2.99 -7.29
N ALA A 42 11.24 4.23 -6.79
CA ALA A 42 12.37 5.14 -6.60
C ALA A 42 12.88 5.22 -5.15
N LEU A 43 12.00 5.11 -4.16
CA LEU A 43 12.33 5.31 -2.76
C LEU A 43 11.50 4.40 -1.85
N VAL A 44 11.92 4.31 -0.59
CA VAL A 44 11.15 3.69 0.50
C VAL A 44 10.59 4.80 1.38
N ALA A 45 9.30 4.76 1.69
CA ALA A 45 8.66 5.62 2.66
C ALA A 45 8.31 4.82 3.92
N ILE A 46 8.63 5.37 5.09
CA ILE A 46 8.31 4.75 6.38
C ILE A 46 7.62 5.79 7.26
N ASP A 47 6.36 5.53 7.59
CA ASP A 47 5.52 6.36 8.44
C ASP A 47 5.42 5.76 9.84
N VAL A 48 5.58 6.60 10.88
CA VAL A 48 5.54 6.21 12.29
C VAL A 48 4.24 6.65 12.94
N ASN A 49 3.52 5.70 13.53
CA ASN A 49 2.22 5.91 14.13
C ASN A 49 2.20 5.57 15.63
N THR A 50 1.51 6.39 16.45
CA THR A 50 1.39 6.18 17.91
C THR A 50 0.50 5.00 18.32
N GLY A 51 -0.33 4.48 17.41
CA GLY A 51 -1.30 3.44 17.75
C GLY A 51 -2.41 3.96 18.68
N LYS A 52 -2.72 3.17 19.72
CA LYS A 52 -3.83 3.47 20.65
C LYS A 52 -3.53 4.53 21.72
N HIS A 53 -2.33 5.07 21.78
CA HIS A 53 -1.88 5.98 22.85
C HIS A 53 -2.36 7.44 22.71
N LYS A 54 -3.46 7.73 22.05
CA LYS A 54 -3.98 9.09 21.82
C LYS A 54 -4.54 9.83 23.05
N GLN A 55 -4.45 9.28 24.29
CA GLN A 55 -5.18 9.80 25.46
C GLN A 55 -4.35 10.10 26.72
N ALA A 56 -3.06 10.33 26.62
CA ALA A 56 -2.27 10.83 27.75
C ALA A 56 -2.34 12.36 27.83
N GLY A 57 -2.42 12.95 29.04
CA GLY A 57 -2.41 14.40 29.24
C GLY A 57 -1.09 15.04 28.75
N THR A 58 -1.09 16.35 28.52
CA THR A 58 -0.09 17.08 27.72
C THR A 58 1.39 16.81 28.04
N LYS A 59 1.80 16.60 29.31
CA LYS A 59 3.21 16.29 29.66
C LYS A 59 3.60 14.82 29.44
N ASP A 60 2.68 13.89 29.63
CA ASP A 60 2.88 12.46 29.33
C ASP A 60 2.85 12.17 27.82
N HIS A 61 2.23 13.04 27.05
CA HIS A 61 2.10 12.89 25.60
C HIS A 61 3.45 13.04 24.89
N ASP A 62 4.21 14.11 25.18
CA ASP A 62 5.50 14.36 24.53
C ASP A 62 6.55 13.29 24.88
N ALA A 63 6.55 12.83 26.15
CA ALA A 63 7.41 11.73 26.57
C ALA A 63 7.04 10.41 25.86
N THR A 64 5.75 10.16 25.64
CA THR A 64 5.24 9.01 24.91
C THR A 64 5.63 9.07 23.44
N ILE A 65 5.46 10.22 22.77
CA ILE A 65 5.88 10.44 21.37
C ILE A 65 7.39 10.20 21.23
N LEU A 66 8.20 10.80 22.10
CA LEU A 66 9.64 10.61 22.06
C LEU A 66 10.02 9.13 22.18
N LYS A 67 9.38 8.40 23.10
CA LYS A 67 9.62 6.97 23.28
C LYS A 67 9.23 6.16 22.05
N VAL A 68 8.06 6.43 21.47
CA VAL A 68 7.59 5.75 20.25
C VAL A 68 8.54 6.00 19.09
N ASN A 69 8.99 7.26 18.91
CA ASN A 69 9.92 7.62 17.84
C ASN A 69 11.31 6.99 18.06
N GLN A 70 11.78 6.82 19.29
CA GLN A 70 13.03 6.12 19.58
C GLN A 70 12.92 4.63 19.29
N ASP A 71 11.87 3.96 19.76
CA ASP A 71 11.58 2.55 19.43
C ASP A 71 11.44 2.36 17.93
N ALA A 72 10.84 3.34 17.22
CA ALA A 72 10.74 3.35 15.78
C ALA A 72 12.11 3.43 15.11
N ALA A 73 13.03 4.27 15.57
CA ALA A 73 14.37 4.39 15.01
C ALA A 73 15.13 3.06 15.07
N ASP A 74 15.05 2.35 16.22
CA ASP A 74 15.67 1.04 16.40
C ASP A 74 15.06 -0.01 15.45
N GLU A 75 13.72 -0.06 15.40
CA GLU A 75 13.01 -1.04 14.56
C GLU A 75 13.19 -0.75 13.06
N ILE A 76 13.17 0.51 12.64
CA ILE A 76 13.45 0.91 11.25
C ILE A 76 14.81 0.38 10.81
N ALA A 77 15.86 0.62 11.58
CA ALA A 77 17.18 0.14 11.24
C ALA A 77 17.26 -1.40 11.18
N ARG A 78 16.50 -2.10 12.04
CA ARG A 78 16.35 -3.56 11.99
C ARG A 78 15.66 -3.99 10.70
N GLN A 79 14.55 -3.34 10.33
CA GLN A 79 13.78 -3.65 9.12
C GLN A 79 14.59 -3.36 7.84
N LEU A 80 15.36 -2.28 7.79
CA LEU A 80 16.23 -1.98 6.65
C LEU A 80 17.24 -3.11 6.40
N ARG A 81 17.80 -3.69 7.46
CA ARG A 81 18.73 -4.83 7.36
C ARG A 81 17.99 -6.11 6.97
N LEU A 82 16.88 -6.44 7.64
CA LEU A 82 16.11 -7.66 7.45
C LEU A 82 15.54 -7.75 6.04
N ARG A 83 14.92 -6.67 5.57
CA ARG A 83 14.32 -6.59 4.23
C ARG A 83 15.35 -6.24 3.13
N ASN A 84 16.59 -5.97 3.50
CA ASN A 84 17.64 -5.51 2.61
C ASN A 84 17.23 -4.29 1.75
N MET A 85 16.51 -3.35 2.35
CA MET A 85 16.09 -2.13 1.68
C MET A 85 17.28 -1.21 1.43
N GLY A 86 17.30 -0.52 0.29
CA GLY A 86 18.38 0.39 -0.08
C GLY A 86 17.90 1.48 -1.06
N GLY A 87 18.75 2.44 -1.27
CA GLY A 87 18.44 3.65 -2.04
C GLY A 87 18.09 4.81 -1.12
N ILE A 88 17.13 5.62 -1.52
CA ILE A 88 16.61 6.75 -0.72
C ILE A 88 15.46 6.21 0.15
N ILE A 89 15.53 6.49 1.45
CA ILE A 89 14.53 6.07 2.44
C ILE A 89 14.11 7.32 3.19
N VAL A 90 12.82 7.62 3.16
CA VAL A 90 12.22 8.76 3.85
C VAL A 90 11.50 8.26 5.08
N LEU A 91 11.87 8.79 6.24
CA LEU A 91 11.26 8.48 7.53
C LEU A 91 10.39 9.66 7.94
N ASP A 92 9.13 9.39 8.23
CA ASP A 92 8.17 10.35 8.76
C ASP A 92 7.90 10.00 10.23
N PHE A 93 8.63 10.68 11.12
CA PHE A 93 8.47 10.53 12.57
C PHE A 93 7.29 11.37 13.06
N ILE A 94 6.67 10.91 14.15
CA ILE A 94 5.61 11.67 14.80
C ILE A 94 6.17 13.04 15.22
N ASP A 95 5.42 14.10 14.92
CA ASP A 95 5.83 15.48 15.20
C ASP A 95 6.20 15.68 16.68
N MET A 96 7.31 16.40 16.89
CA MET A 96 7.82 16.77 18.22
C MET A 96 8.08 18.26 18.25
N GLU A 97 7.48 18.95 19.22
CA GLU A 97 7.67 20.40 19.39
C GLU A 97 9.11 20.74 19.81
N GLU A 98 9.68 19.97 20.74
CA GLU A 98 11.01 20.22 21.25
C GLU A 98 12.13 19.83 20.28
N LYS A 99 13.00 20.77 19.93
CA LYS A 99 14.21 20.52 19.15
C LYS A 99 15.14 19.45 19.77
N LYS A 100 15.21 19.40 21.11
CA LYS A 100 16.00 18.39 21.83
C LYS A 100 15.48 16.98 21.59
N SER A 101 14.17 16.79 21.55
CA SER A 101 13.51 15.51 21.30
C SER A 101 13.76 15.05 19.86
N ARG A 102 13.62 15.94 18.87
CA ARG A 102 13.98 15.67 17.47
C ARG A 102 15.44 15.24 17.32
N GLN A 103 16.34 15.93 18.02
CA GLN A 103 17.77 15.61 17.97
C GLN A 103 18.09 14.25 18.58
N LYS A 104 17.41 13.85 19.68
CA LYS A 104 17.57 12.52 20.28
C LYS A 104 17.13 11.41 19.33
N VAL A 105 16.00 11.58 18.63
CA VAL A 105 15.50 10.60 17.63
C VAL A 105 16.49 10.50 16.47
N PHE A 106 16.95 11.61 15.94
CA PHE A 106 17.95 11.63 14.87
C PHE A 106 19.25 10.91 15.28
N GLN A 107 19.75 11.17 16.49
CA GLN A 107 20.93 10.49 17.03
C GLN A 107 20.71 8.98 17.19
N ALA A 108 19.51 8.56 17.59
CA ALA A 108 19.17 7.13 17.67
C ALA A 108 19.24 6.47 16.27
N VAL A 109 18.67 7.13 15.25
CA VAL A 109 18.78 6.66 13.86
C VAL A 109 20.25 6.54 13.43
N GLU A 110 21.07 7.57 13.64
CA GLU A 110 22.48 7.53 13.29
C GLU A 110 23.23 6.40 14.00
N GLN A 111 22.95 6.21 15.30
CA GLN A 111 23.61 5.17 16.12
C GLN A 111 23.28 3.77 15.60
N GLU A 112 22.01 3.51 15.26
CA GLU A 112 21.60 2.21 14.72
C GLU A 112 22.14 1.97 13.30
N LEU A 113 22.21 3.00 12.45
CA LEU A 113 22.82 2.90 11.12
C LEU A 113 24.32 2.58 11.17
N ARG A 114 25.04 3.01 12.19
CA ARG A 114 26.47 2.65 12.37
C ARG A 114 26.71 1.15 12.58
N ARG A 115 25.68 0.41 13.02
CA ARG A 115 25.72 -1.05 13.18
C ARG A 115 25.44 -1.80 11.87
N ASP A 116 25.04 -1.07 10.83
CA ASP A 116 24.75 -1.66 9.52
C ASP A 116 26.07 -1.90 8.75
N ARG A 117 26.16 -3.09 8.11
CA ARG A 117 27.29 -3.42 7.23
C ARG A 117 27.23 -2.68 5.89
N SER A 118 26.05 -2.23 5.47
CA SER A 118 25.86 -1.46 4.25
C SER A 118 26.13 0.02 4.51
N PRO A 119 26.96 0.68 3.70
CA PRO A 119 27.21 2.12 3.84
C PRO A 119 25.89 2.90 3.82
N SER A 120 25.64 3.62 4.91
CA SER A 120 24.41 4.37 5.13
C SER A 120 24.72 5.74 5.70
N LYS A 121 23.91 6.75 5.32
CA LYS A 121 24.03 8.11 5.83
C LYS A 121 22.62 8.67 6.08
N ALA A 122 22.40 9.23 7.27
CA ALA A 122 21.17 9.97 7.60
C ALA A 122 21.38 11.46 7.43
N LEU A 123 20.32 12.15 7.00
CA LEU A 123 20.22 13.60 6.89
C LEU A 123 18.89 14.03 7.50
N GLN A 124 18.93 14.96 8.46
CA GLN A 124 17.73 15.62 8.95
C GLN A 124 17.32 16.72 7.96
N VAL A 125 16.10 16.65 7.42
CA VAL A 125 15.67 17.52 6.31
C VAL A 125 14.79 18.66 6.76
N SER A 126 14.05 18.51 7.88
CA SER A 126 13.07 19.51 8.27
C SER A 126 12.87 19.59 9.78
N ASP A 127 12.28 20.72 10.20
CA ASP A 127 11.76 20.89 11.56
C ASP A 127 10.47 20.07 11.80
N PHE A 128 9.92 19.42 10.78
CA PHE A 128 8.70 18.61 10.82
C PHE A 128 8.95 17.12 11.08
N GLY A 129 10.11 16.70 11.57
CA GLY A 129 10.38 15.30 11.93
C GLY A 129 10.84 14.41 10.77
N LEU A 130 10.95 14.91 9.53
CA LEU A 130 11.42 14.12 8.40
C LEU A 130 12.92 13.85 8.47
N VAL A 131 13.31 12.59 8.28
CA VAL A 131 14.69 12.15 8.16
C VAL A 131 14.86 11.37 6.84
N ILE A 132 15.89 11.71 6.07
CA ILE A 132 16.25 10.97 4.86
C ILE A 132 17.47 10.12 5.15
N ILE A 133 17.37 8.82 4.80
CA ILE A 133 18.49 7.89 4.81
C ILE A 133 18.87 7.57 3.37
N THR A 134 20.16 7.60 3.08
CA THR A 134 20.71 6.98 1.87
C THR A 134 21.46 5.71 2.28
N ARG A 135 21.07 4.56 1.73
CA ARG A 135 21.66 3.25 2.02
C ARG A 135 22.07 2.57 0.71
N LYS A 136 23.31 2.12 0.62
CA LYS A 136 23.80 1.47 -0.60
C LYS A 136 23.02 0.18 -0.87
N ARG A 137 22.46 0.06 -2.08
CA ARG A 137 21.84 -1.20 -2.56
C ARG A 137 22.94 -2.21 -2.85
N VAL A 138 22.91 -3.33 -2.14
CA VAL A 138 23.90 -4.43 -2.32
C VAL A 138 23.30 -5.61 -3.06
N LYS A 139 22.02 -5.89 -2.78
CA LYS A 139 21.21 -6.96 -3.39
C LYS A 139 19.78 -6.45 -3.57
N GLN A 140 18.92 -7.24 -4.20
CA GLN A 140 17.48 -6.98 -4.25
C GLN A 140 16.88 -7.05 -2.84
N SER A 141 15.82 -6.28 -2.60
CA SER A 141 15.05 -6.36 -1.34
C SER A 141 14.35 -7.71 -1.23
N LEU A 142 14.02 -8.10 0.02
CA LEU A 142 13.29 -9.33 0.29
C LEU A 142 11.96 -9.37 -0.47
N GLU A 143 11.23 -8.26 -0.49
CA GLU A 143 9.97 -8.12 -1.20
C GLU A 143 10.12 -8.44 -2.69
N ARG A 144 11.11 -7.85 -3.37
CA ARG A 144 11.35 -8.10 -4.81
C ARG A 144 11.76 -9.54 -5.15
N VAL A 145 12.29 -10.27 -4.18
CA VAL A 145 12.68 -11.67 -4.36
C VAL A 145 11.52 -12.62 -4.08
N MET A 146 10.63 -12.26 -3.15
CA MET A 146 9.62 -13.17 -2.60
C MET A 146 8.20 -12.88 -3.13
N THR A 147 7.98 -11.74 -3.82
CA THR A 147 6.65 -11.34 -4.28
C THR A 147 6.63 -10.99 -5.77
N GLU A 148 5.44 -11.02 -6.35
CA GLU A 148 5.14 -10.56 -7.70
C GLU A 148 4.05 -9.48 -7.64
N PRO A 149 4.01 -8.56 -8.63
CA PRO A 149 2.91 -7.60 -8.72
C PRO A 149 1.54 -8.30 -8.75
N CYS A 150 0.59 -7.78 -8.00
CA CYS A 150 -0.76 -8.34 -8.00
C CYS A 150 -1.36 -8.27 -9.42
N PRO A 151 -1.77 -9.40 -10.03
CA PRO A 151 -2.29 -9.41 -11.40
C PRO A 151 -3.64 -8.70 -11.52
N TYR A 152 -4.36 -8.53 -10.42
CA TYR A 152 -5.67 -7.87 -10.41
C TYR A 152 -5.56 -6.34 -10.52
N CYS A 153 -4.67 -5.70 -9.77
CA CYS A 153 -4.45 -4.25 -9.81
C CYS A 153 -3.14 -3.86 -10.52
N ALA A 154 -2.46 -4.80 -11.18
CA ALA A 154 -1.15 -4.59 -11.80
C ALA A 154 -0.10 -3.95 -10.87
N GLY A 155 -0.23 -4.18 -9.56
CA GLY A 155 0.67 -3.65 -8.53
C GLY A 155 0.33 -2.25 -8.03
N THR A 156 -0.76 -1.62 -8.51
CA THR A 156 -1.14 -0.25 -8.08
C THR A 156 -1.75 -0.20 -6.67
N GLY A 157 -2.26 -1.33 -6.15
CA GLY A 157 -2.97 -1.41 -4.87
C GLY A 157 -4.39 -0.86 -4.90
N VAL A 158 -4.84 -0.28 -6.02
CA VAL A 158 -6.18 0.30 -6.21
C VAL A 158 -6.74 -0.11 -7.57
N ILE A 159 -8.06 -0.14 -7.68
CA ILE A 159 -8.82 -0.27 -8.93
C ILE A 159 -9.85 0.86 -9.00
N LYS A 160 -10.39 1.12 -10.17
CA LYS A 160 -11.44 2.11 -10.34
C LYS A 160 -12.68 1.72 -9.54
N SER A 161 -13.38 2.71 -9.00
CA SER A 161 -14.64 2.48 -8.30
C SER A 161 -15.72 2.03 -9.26
N THR A 162 -16.70 1.30 -8.73
CA THR A 162 -17.89 0.84 -9.47
C THR A 162 -18.59 1.97 -10.20
N SER A 163 -18.81 3.12 -9.53
CA SER A 163 -19.39 4.32 -10.14
C SER A 163 -18.56 4.83 -11.31
N THR A 164 -17.22 4.89 -11.17
CA THR A 164 -16.34 5.34 -12.24
C THR A 164 -16.52 4.48 -13.49
N ILE A 165 -16.57 3.15 -13.34
CA ILE A 165 -16.78 2.23 -14.47
C ILE A 165 -18.15 2.42 -15.09
N CYS A 166 -19.21 2.62 -14.30
CA CYS A 166 -20.55 2.89 -14.84
C CYS A 166 -20.57 4.16 -15.73
N TYR A 167 -19.89 5.22 -15.32
CA TYR A 167 -19.78 6.43 -16.13
C TYR A 167 -18.86 6.27 -17.35
N GLU A 168 -17.80 5.46 -17.27
CA GLU A 168 -16.99 5.12 -18.44
C GLU A 168 -17.80 4.34 -19.49
N ILE A 169 -18.61 3.37 -19.06
CA ILE A 169 -19.54 2.64 -19.92
C ILE A 169 -20.47 3.62 -20.63
N LEU A 170 -21.09 4.57 -19.89
CA LEU A 170 -21.96 5.59 -20.46
C LEU A 170 -21.20 6.43 -21.53
N GLY A 171 -19.97 6.83 -21.22
CA GLY A 171 -19.11 7.57 -22.14
C GLY A 171 -18.80 6.81 -23.43
N GLU A 172 -18.44 5.52 -23.32
CA GLU A 172 -18.15 4.68 -24.49
C GLU A 172 -19.40 4.41 -25.33
N VAL A 173 -20.53 4.08 -24.69
CA VAL A 173 -21.79 3.86 -25.40
C VAL A 173 -22.24 5.11 -26.16
N ARG A 174 -22.06 6.31 -25.58
CA ARG A 174 -22.36 7.58 -26.27
C ARG A 174 -21.48 7.82 -27.51
N LYS A 175 -20.20 7.39 -27.50
CA LYS A 175 -19.30 7.51 -28.66
C LYS A 175 -19.71 6.61 -29.80
N ILE A 176 -20.10 5.37 -29.49
CA ILE A 176 -20.47 4.37 -30.50
C ILE A 176 -21.97 4.40 -30.88
N GLY A 177 -22.77 5.21 -30.18
CA GLY A 177 -24.22 5.25 -30.36
C GLY A 177 -24.69 5.53 -31.80
N SER A 178 -23.92 6.32 -32.58
CA SER A 178 -24.16 6.58 -34.00
C SER A 178 -23.97 5.35 -34.90
N ASP A 179 -23.13 4.42 -34.50
CA ASP A 179 -22.70 3.28 -35.32
C ASP A 179 -23.57 2.02 -35.08
N LEU A 180 -24.43 2.06 -34.05
CA LEU A 180 -25.26 0.92 -33.66
C LEU A 180 -26.48 0.66 -34.59
N ASN A 181 -26.67 1.46 -35.63
CA ASN A 181 -27.55 1.25 -36.81
C ASN A 181 -28.80 0.36 -36.60
N GLY A 182 -29.55 0.56 -35.53
CA GLY A 182 -30.78 -0.19 -35.30
C GLY A 182 -30.66 -1.43 -34.40
N HIS A 183 -29.49 -1.88 -34.05
CA HIS A 183 -29.24 -3.04 -33.18
C HIS A 183 -29.52 -2.76 -31.69
N ARG A 184 -29.85 -3.81 -30.94
CA ARG A 184 -29.93 -3.75 -29.47
C ARG A 184 -28.51 -3.77 -28.89
N LEU A 185 -28.33 -3.19 -27.70
CA LEU A 185 -27.06 -3.21 -27.01
C LEU A 185 -27.04 -4.35 -25.99
N LEU A 186 -26.01 -5.20 -26.10
CA LEU A 186 -25.63 -6.16 -25.06
C LEU A 186 -24.36 -5.66 -24.37
N LEU A 187 -24.46 -5.39 -23.07
CA LEU A 187 -23.36 -4.97 -22.22
C LEU A 187 -22.94 -6.13 -21.31
N ARG A 188 -21.74 -6.68 -21.53
CA ARG A 188 -21.13 -7.66 -20.62
C ARG A 188 -20.23 -6.93 -19.63
N VAL A 189 -20.43 -7.19 -18.36
CA VAL A 189 -19.70 -6.51 -17.25
C VAL A 189 -19.48 -7.46 -16.09
N ASN A 190 -18.53 -7.12 -15.23
CA ASN A 190 -18.37 -7.80 -13.95
C ASN A 190 -19.68 -7.77 -13.14
N PRO A 191 -20.02 -8.81 -12.35
CA PRO A 191 -21.25 -8.88 -11.56
C PRO A 191 -21.51 -7.70 -10.64
N ASP A 192 -20.44 -7.13 -10.04
CA ASP A 192 -20.58 -5.96 -9.16
C ASP A 192 -20.99 -4.71 -9.93
N ILE A 193 -20.47 -4.53 -11.15
CA ILE A 193 -20.88 -3.44 -12.05
C ILE A 193 -22.32 -3.63 -12.50
N ALA A 194 -22.71 -4.86 -12.82
CA ALA A 194 -24.09 -5.17 -13.21
C ALA A 194 -25.07 -4.83 -12.09
N ARG A 195 -24.74 -5.20 -10.85
CA ARG A 195 -25.56 -4.87 -9.68
C ARG A 195 -25.65 -3.36 -9.48
N ALA A 196 -24.51 -2.65 -9.52
CA ALA A 196 -24.50 -1.20 -9.34
C ALA A 196 -25.34 -0.47 -10.40
N LEU A 197 -25.28 -0.86 -11.67
CA LEU A 197 -26.13 -0.28 -12.73
C LEU A 197 -27.63 -0.48 -12.47
N HIS A 198 -28.01 -1.54 -11.76
CA HIS A 198 -29.41 -1.79 -11.43
C HIS A 198 -29.89 -1.10 -10.15
N GLU A 199 -29.01 -0.93 -9.16
CA GLU A 199 -29.34 -0.48 -7.82
C GLU A 199 -28.85 0.95 -7.56
N GLU A 200 -27.53 1.14 -7.43
CA GLU A 200 -26.90 2.36 -6.98
C GLU A 200 -26.81 3.44 -8.07
N GLU A 201 -26.51 3.02 -9.30
CA GLU A 201 -26.31 3.89 -10.47
C GLU A 201 -27.45 3.71 -11.51
N SER A 202 -28.67 3.52 -11.04
CA SER A 202 -29.84 3.31 -11.91
C SER A 202 -30.11 4.48 -12.88
N ASP A 203 -29.66 5.68 -12.54
CA ASP A 203 -29.79 6.86 -13.41
C ASP A 203 -28.84 6.76 -14.60
N VAL A 204 -27.62 6.19 -14.43
CA VAL A 204 -26.71 5.90 -15.55
C VAL A 204 -27.35 4.91 -16.51
N LEU A 205 -28.06 3.89 -16.01
CA LEU A 205 -28.78 2.94 -16.85
C LEU A 205 -29.94 3.58 -17.61
N LYS A 206 -30.67 4.52 -16.99
CA LYS A 206 -31.72 5.32 -17.66
C LYS A 206 -31.10 6.18 -18.77
N ASP A 207 -29.99 6.82 -18.50
CA ASP A 207 -29.26 7.65 -19.46
C ASP A 207 -28.75 6.82 -20.64
N LEU A 208 -28.24 5.60 -20.40
CA LEU A 208 -27.85 4.66 -21.43
C LEU A 208 -29.01 4.33 -22.35
N ARG A 209 -30.18 4.00 -21.80
CA ARG A 209 -31.40 3.69 -22.56
C ARG A 209 -31.89 4.91 -23.34
N SER A 210 -31.89 6.09 -22.72
CA SER A 210 -32.36 7.33 -23.37
C SER A 210 -31.45 7.79 -24.49
N SER A 211 -30.12 7.68 -24.30
CA SER A 211 -29.12 8.07 -25.33
C SER A 211 -29.19 7.21 -26.59
N LEU A 212 -29.57 5.95 -26.45
CA LEU A 212 -29.66 5.01 -27.56
C LEU A 212 -31.06 4.94 -28.17
N GLY A 213 -32.08 5.40 -27.45
CA GLY A 213 -33.47 5.22 -27.81
C GLY A 213 -33.90 3.73 -27.88
N LYS A 214 -33.18 2.84 -27.18
CA LYS A 214 -33.32 1.40 -27.27
C LYS A 214 -33.06 0.71 -25.94
N ASP A 215 -33.43 -0.55 -25.87
CA ASP A 215 -33.19 -1.37 -24.69
C ASP A 215 -31.72 -1.84 -24.60
N VAL A 216 -31.20 -1.78 -23.38
CA VAL A 216 -29.83 -2.22 -23.03
C VAL A 216 -29.95 -3.47 -22.18
N THR A 217 -29.43 -4.57 -22.70
CA THR A 217 -29.37 -5.83 -21.95
C THR A 217 -28.04 -5.91 -21.22
N ILE A 218 -28.06 -6.02 -19.89
CA ILE A 218 -26.87 -6.20 -19.07
C ILE A 218 -26.69 -7.69 -18.80
N LYS A 219 -25.51 -8.22 -19.13
CA LYS A 219 -25.13 -9.62 -18.88
C LYS A 219 -23.95 -9.64 -17.91
N PRO A 220 -24.15 -10.09 -16.66
CA PRO A 220 -23.04 -10.30 -15.72
C PRO A 220 -22.10 -11.39 -16.21
N ASP A 221 -20.79 -11.15 -16.11
CA ASP A 221 -19.76 -12.14 -16.44
C ASP A 221 -18.63 -12.09 -15.38
N ALA A 222 -18.54 -13.15 -14.58
CA ALA A 222 -17.54 -13.26 -13.51
C ALA A 222 -16.10 -13.48 -14.02
N GLN A 223 -15.91 -13.73 -15.32
CA GLN A 223 -14.57 -13.86 -15.90
C GLN A 223 -13.97 -12.49 -16.28
N LEU A 224 -14.81 -11.45 -16.38
CA LEU A 224 -14.31 -10.11 -16.64
C LEU A 224 -13.70 -9.49 -15.37
N HIS A 225 -12.56 -8.84 -15.55
CA HIS A 225 -12.00 -7.98 -14.52
C HIS A 225 -13.00 -6.88 -14.15
N HIS A 226 -12.93 -6.37 -12.91
CA HIS A 226 -13.82 -5.31 -12.44
C HIS A 226 -13.88 -4.08 -13.36
N GLU A 227 -12.75 -3.73 -13.98
CA GLU A 227 -12.62 -2.58 -14.90
C GLU A 227 -12.90 -2.92 -16.36
N GLN A 228 -13.17 -4.19 -16.67
CA GLN A 228 -13.42 -4.63 -18.05
C GLN A 228 -14.92 -4.69 -18.35
N PHE A 229 -15.27 -4.25 -19.54
CA PHE A 229 -16.62 -4.39 -20.07
C PHE A 229 -16.57 -4.56 -21.60
N ASP A 230 -17.53 -5.27 -22.14
CA ASP A 230 -17.73 -5.44 -23.57
C ASP A 230 -19.06 -4.82 -23.97
N VAL A 231 -19.04 -4.03 -25.04
CA VAL A 231 -20.22 -3.43 -25.66
C VAL A 231 -20.45 -4.06 -27.03
N MET A 232 -21.56 -4.76 -27.20
CA MET A 232 -21.87 -5.52 -28.40
C MET A 232 -23.22 -5.11 -28.98
N ALA A 233 -23.28 -4.95 -30.30
CA ALA A 233 -24.53 -4.81 -31.05
C ALA A 233 -25.15 -6.19 -31.30
N VAL A 234 -26.44 -6.40 -30.99
CA VAL A 234 -27.18 -7.66 -31.14
C VAL A 234 -28.56 -7.41 -31.76
#